data_9f0c1964e4268cb075a5f9a0b1fe304d
#
_entry.id   9f0c1964e4268cb075a5f9a0b1fe304d
#
_cell.length_a   1.000
_cell.length_b   1.000
_cell.length_c   1.000
_cell.angle_alpha   90.00
_cell.angle_beta   90.00
_cell.angle_gamma   90.00
#
_symmetry.space_group_name_H-M   'P 1'
#
loop_
_entity.id
_entity.type
_entity.pdbx_description
1 polymer ?
#
loop_
_entity_poly.entity_id
_entity_poly.type
_entity_poly.pdbx_seq_one_letter_code
_entity_poly.pdbx_strand_id
1 'polypeptide(L)'
;MNDKDKRDRDSRKQQDRKSAGHLSPFPYARMTNKPDALDRLELQFRWGPYGIRVLRCHLAIFSPGSIISFHKHSEYEFHFIPKGKGKVILIDQTYDLNEGLFYLTGPDLMHYQESDPDESMYELCLHLDIVPLDTQSEGESWGDDLEASEAKACIAALDRMPAIPIVDRFHAMKGFLDAYRIWEEQPSGFYTLMKQAIIQILLRTTRVFDNLEGKPGIPERDMNFHRYQLATQYIQDNESLPISLEQVAETIHISPRQLQRIFRSEGQTTFRDYLEHIRLSGICSELVHTDKPIEEIALNHGYANPNYLYPVFKNKYEVTPSVYRRKHTDEARGAFNNLTREGSGSS
;
A
#
# COMPACT_ATOMS: atom_id res chain seq x y z
N MET A 1 -24.62 -47.98 3.25
CA MET A 1 -23.91 -46.82 3.82
C MET A 1 -22.88 -47.39 4.78
N ASN A 2 -21.60 -47.42 4.36
CA ASN A 2 -20.56 -48.27 4.95
C ASN A 2 -19.98 -47.64 6.23
N ASP A 3 -19.68 -48.48 7.22
CA ASP A 3 -19.05 -48.11 8.52
C ASP A 3 -17.70 -47.33 8.38
N LYS A 4 -17.07 -47.37 7.24
CA LYS A 4 -15.88 -46.60 6.89
C LYS A 4 -16.19 -45.11 6.75
N ASP A 5 -17.31 -44.72 6.14
CA ASP A 5 -17.69 -43.31 5.93
C ASP A 5 -18.10 -42.62 7.25
N LYS A 6 -18.55 -43.39 8.23
CA LYS A 6 -18.88 -42.85 9.56
C LYS A 6 -17.64 -42.58 10.39
N ARG A 7 -16.63 -43.43 10.31
CA ARG A 7 -15.32 -43.24 10.99
C ARG A 7 -14.52 -42.09 10.42
N ASP A 8 -14.58 -41.86 9.10
CA ASP A 8 -13.91 -40.73 8.46
C ASP A 8 -14.59 -39.38 8.76
N ARG A 9 -15.92 -39.35 8.95
CA ARG A 9 -16.62 -38.13 9.41
C ARG A 9 -16.37 -37.81 10.88
N ASP A 10 -16.29 -38.83 11.74
CA ASP A 10 -16.01 -38.61 13.18
C ASP A 10 -14.53 -38.23 13.41
N SER A 11 -13.58 -38.78 12.62
CA SER A 11 -12.18 -38.36 12.68
C SER A 11 -11.95 -36.92 12.15
N ARG A 12 -12.66 -36.49 11.09
CA ARG A 12 -12.63 -35.09 10.65
C ARG A 12 -13.25 -34.15 11.67
N LYS A 13 -14.38 -34.49 12.30
CA LYS A 13 -14.98 -33.69 13.39
C LYS A 13 -14.10 -33.63 14.65
N GLN A 14 -13.30 -34.67 14.91
CA GLN A 14 -12.34 -34.66 16.02
C GLN A 14 -11.05 -33.90 15.68
N GLN A 15 -10.66 -33.88 14.41
CA GLN A 15 -9.53 -33.07 13.93
C GLN A 15 -9.88 -31.59 13.87
N ASP A 16 -11.11 -31.23 13.46
CA ASP A 16 -11.62 -29.86 13.51
C ASP A 16 -11.81 -29.34 14.95
N ARG A 17 -12.10 -30.21 15.92
CA ARG A 17 -12.15 -29.85 17.35
C ARG A 17 -10.75 -29.71 18.01
N LYS A 18 -9.72 -30.33 17.44
CA LYS A 18 -8.33 -30.20 17.92
C LYS A 18 -7.57 -29.04 17.27
N SER A 19 -8.07 -28.47 16.18
CA SER A 19 -7.54 -27.25 15.55
C SER A 19 -8.16 -25.94 16.05
N ALA A 20 -9.05 -25.99 17.03
CA ALA A 20 -9.32 -24.82 17.87
C ALA A 20 -8.04 -24.55 18.69
N GLY A 21 -7.06 -23.96 18.02
CA GLY A 21 -5.82 -23.52 18.65
C GLY A 21 -6.20 -22.68 19.87
N HIS A 22 -5.65 -23.01 21.03
CA HIS A 22 -5.67 -22.17 22.20
C HIS A 22 -5.09 -20.81 21.76
N LEU A 23 -5.96 -19.85 21.44
CA LEU A 23 -5.55 -18.46 21.28
C LEU A 23 -4.90 -18.05 22.59
N SER A 24 -3.63 -17.67 22.57
CA SER A 24 -2.99 -17.11 23.75
C SER A 24 -3.83 -15.93 24.26
N PRO A 25 -4.07 -15.79 25.57
CA PRO A 25 -4.86 -14.69 26.11
C PRO A 25 -4.36 -13.35 25.59
N PHE A 26 -5.27 -12.46 25.22
CA PHE A 26 -4.91 -11.13 24.76
C PHE A 26 -4.18 -10.35 25.87
N PRO A 27 -2.97 -9.80 25.66
CA PRO A 27 -2.17 -9.19 26.72
C PRO A 27 -2.64 -7.75 27.04
N TYR A 28 -3.90 -7.56 27.38
CA TYR A 28 -4.51 -6.25 27.70
C TYR A 28 -4.00 -5.60 28.98
N ALA A 29 -3.28 -6.32 29.83
CA ALA A 29 -2.77 -5.82 31.12
C ALA A 29 -1.96 -4.51 31.01
N ARG A 30 -1.32 -4.24 29.87
CA ARG A 30 -0.63 -2.95 29.64
C ARG A 30 -1.60 -1.77 29.61
N MET A 31 -2.82 -1.97 29.12
CA MET A 31 -3.83 -0.92 28.98
C MET A 31 -4.55 -0.63 30.30
N THR A 32 -4.51 -1.53 31.28
CA THR A 32 -5.23 -1.35 32.56
C THR A 32 -4.74 -0.17 33.37
N ASN A 33 -3.46 0.24 33.23
CA ASN A 33 -2.90 1.38 33.96
C ASN A 33 -3.45 2.73 33.46
N LYS A 34 -3.79 2.84 32.20
CA LYS A 34 -4.37 4.03 31.56
C LYS A 34 -5.40 3.60 30.52
N PRO A 35 -6.57 3.13 30.97
CA PRO A 35 -7.56 2.52 30.08
C PRO A 35 -8.17 3.52 29.08
N ASP A 36 -8.17 4.83 29.41
CA ASP A 36 -8.68 5.95 28.61
C ASP A 36 -7.58 6.68 27.79
N ALA A 37 -6.39 6.11 27.70
CA ALA A 37 -5.24 6.78 27.08
C ALA A 37 -5.51 7.22 25.63
N LEU A 38 -6.17 6.36 24.85
CA LEU A 38 -6.45 6.61 23.43
C LEU A 38 -7.66 7.54 23.23
N ASP A 39 -8.58 7.64 24.19
CA ASP A 39 -9.71 8.59 24.15
C ASP A 39 -9.27 10.06 24.16
N ARG A 40 -8.03 10.31 24.61
CA ARG A 40 -7.46 11.66 24.68
C ARG A 40 -6.90 12.14 23.35
N LEU A 41 -6.91 11.31 22.32
CA LEU A 41 -6.37 11.61 21.01
C LEU A 41 -7.49 12.10 20.09
N GLU A 42 -7.32 13.29 19.53
CA GLU A 42 -8.14 13.72 18.40
C GLU A 42 -7.56 13.09 17.13
N LEU A 43 -8.18 11.99 16.68
CA LEU A 43 -7.72 11.23 15.52
C LEU A 43 -8.78 11.20 14.43
N GLN A 44 -8.45 11.81 13.30
CA GLN A 44 -9.25 11.76 12.08
C GLN A 44 -8.33 11.62 10.88
N PHE A 45 -8.75 10.84 9.89
CA PHE A 45 -7.93 10.58 8.69
C PHE A 45 -8.79 10.20 7.50
N ARG A 46 -8.22 10.35 6.31
CA ARG A 46 -8.80 9.83 5.07
C ARG A 46 -8.35 8.39 4.85
N TRP A 47 -9.29 7.53 4.41
CA TRP A 47 -9.03 6.20 3.91
C TRP A 47 -9.86 5.96 2.65
N GLY A 48 -9.20 5.97 1.49
CA GLY A 48 -9.88 6.01 0.20
C GLY A 48 -10.90 7.17 0.13
N PRO A 49 -12.16 6.89 -0.25
CA PRO A 49 -13.21 7.90 -0.36
C PRO A 49 -13.90 8.24 0.97
N TYR A 50 -13.38 7.77 2.11
CA TYR A 50 -14.00 8.00 3.41
C TYR A 50 -13.13 8.84 4.33
N GLY A 51 -13.78 9.68 5.13
CA GLY A 51 -13.23 10.27 6.34
C GLY A 51 -13.59 9.39 7.53
N ILE A 52 -12.57 9.00 8.28
CA ILE A 52 -12.72 8.24 9.52
C ILE A 52 -12.40 9.16 10.69
N ARG A 53 -13.32 9.28 11.64
CA ARG A 53 -13.11 10.00 12.89
C ARG A 53 -13.22 9.03 14.05
N VAL A 54 -12.17 8.90 14.85
CA VAL A 54 -12.19 8.11 16.09
C VAL A 54 -12.81 8.97 17.18
N LEU A 55 -13.98 8.57 17.66
CA LEU A 55 -14.71 9.25 18.71
C LEU A 55 -14.29 8.76 20.09
N ARG A 56 -14.09 7.45 20.22
CA ARG A 56 -13.61 6.77 21.43
C ARG A 56 -12.75 5.57 21.07
N CYS A 57 -11.71 5.32 21.89
CA CYS A 57 -10.87 4.13 21.78
C CYS A 57 -10.28 3.83 23.16
N HIS A 58 -10.87 2.91 23.91
CA HIS A 58 -10.49 2.67 25.29
C HIS A 58 -10.68 1.21 25.72
N LEU A 59 -10.16 0.90 26.91
CA LEU A 59 -10.45 -0.34 27.62
C LEU A 59 -11.47 -0.07 28.73
N ALA A 60 -12.69 -0.51 28.56
CA ALA A 60 -13.70 -0.50 29.62
C ALA A 60 -13.48 -1.67 30.58
N ILE A 61 -13.70 -1.43 31.87
CA ILE A 61 -13.58 -2.44 32.93
C ILE A 61 -14.90 -2.46 33.71
N PHE A 62 -15.65 -3.53 33.53
CA PHE A 62 -16.93 -3.75 34.19
C PHE A 62 -16.72 -4.59 35.46
N SER A 63 -17.12 -4.04 36.61
CA SER A 63 -17.21 -4.80 37.84
C SER A 63 -18.27 -5.90 37.71
N PRO A 64 -18.22 -6.97 38.53
CA PRO A 64 -19.27 -7.99 38.52
C PRO A 64 -20.66 -7.39 38.65
N GLY A 65 -21.59 -7.84 37.79
CA GLY A 65 -22.98 -7.38 37.78
C GLY A 65 -23.20 -5.94 37.27
N SER A 66 -22.21 -5.35 36.60
CA SER A 66 -22.40 -4.02 35.96
C SER A 66 -23.36 -4.11 34.77
N ILE A 67 -24.22 -3.10 34.64
CA ILE A 67 -25.23 -3.02 33.59
C ILE A 67 -25.07 -1.72 32.80
N ILE A 68 -25.05 -1.82 31.47
CA ILE A 68 -25.31 -0.73 30.55
C ILE A 68 -26.71 -0.89 30.03
N SER A 69 -27.62 0.02 30.44
CA SER A 69 -29.04 -0.02 30.07
C SER A 69 -29.21 0.17 28.55
N PHE A 70 -30.37 -0.23 28.05
CA PHE A 70 -30.74 -0.07 26.65
C PHE A 70 -30.47 1.34 26.14
N HIS A 71 -29.67 1.46 25.11
CA HIS A 71 -29.32 2.70 24.43
C HIS A 71 -29.01 2.44 22.95
N LYS A 72 -28.87 3.52 22.19
CA LYS A 72 -28.42 3.52 20.80
C LYS A 72 -27.64 4.80 20.53
N HIS A 73 -26.85 4.79 19.49
CA HIS A 73 -26.05 5.92 19.02
C HIS A 73 -25.95 5.91 17.50
N SER A 74 -25.41 6.98 16.91
CA SER A 74 -25.35 7.18 15.47
C SER A 74 -24.06 6.68 14.82
N GLU A 75 -23.08 6.35 15.64
CA GLU A 75 -21.75 5.86 15.20
C GLU A 75 -21.66 4.34 15.17
N TYR A 76 -20.60 3.82 14.51
CA TYR A 76 -20.19 2.42 14.63
C TYR A 76 -19.46 2.21 15.95
N GLU A 77 -19.89 1.25 16.74
CA GLU A 77 -19.21 0.85 17.97
C GLU A 77 -18.79 -0.62 17.91
N PHE A 78 -17.50 -0.84 18.04
CA PHE A 78 -16.86 -2.16 18.08
C PHE A 78 -16.60 -2.56 19.52
N HIS A 79 -17.11 -3.72 19.92
CA HIS A 79 -16.98 -4.29 21.24
C HIS A 79 -16.15 -5.57 21.17
N PHE A 80 -14.97 -5.58 21.77
CA PHE A 80 -14.13 -6.77 21.84
C PHE A 80 -13.95 -7.20 23.29
N ILE A 81 -14.11 -8.49 23.58
CA ILE A 81 -14.00 -9.04 24.94
C ILE A 81 -12.63 -9.70 25.13
N PRO A 82 -11.61 -8.97 25.60
CA PRO A 82 -10.28 -9.53 25.86
C PRO A 82 -10.23 -10.44 27.08
N LYS A 83 -11.19 -10.32 28.03
CA LYS A 83 -11.27 -11.16 29.22
C LYS A 83 -12.64 -11.05 29.90
N GLY A 84 -13.03 -12.11 30.56
CA GLY A 84 -14.25 -12.18 31.36
C GLY A 84 -15.46 -12.64 30.57
N LYS A 85 -16.63 -12.49 31.16
CA LYS A 85 -17.91 -12.93 30.63
C LYS A 85 -18.99 -11.89 30.85
N GLY A 86 -20.08 -12.03 30.09
CA GLY A 86 -21.23 -11.17 30.21
C GLY A 86 -22.34 -11.60 29.27
N LYS A 87 -23.28 -10.70 29.03
CA LYS A 87 -24.34 -10.86 28.06
C LYS A 87 -24.60 -9.57 27.30
N VAL A 88 -25.03 -9.70 26.08
CA VAL A 88 -25.52 -8.58 25.25
C VAL A 88 -26.89 -8.94 24.69
N ILE A 89 -27.80 -7.96 24.61
CA ILE A 89 -29.08 -8.07 23.91
C ILE A 89 -28.96 -7.22 22.64
N LEU A 90 -29.10 -7.88 21.50
CA LEU A 90 -29.07 -7.30 20.15
C LEU A 90 -30.29 -7.74 19.37
N ILE A 91 -31.07 -6.82 18.81
CA ILE A 91 -32.28 -7.13 18.04
C ILE A 91 -33.20 -8.13 18.76
N ASP A 92 -33.50 -7.85 20.04
CA ASP A 92 -34.36 -8.66 20.91
C ASP A 92 -33.85 -10.10 21.19
N GLN A 93 -32.59 -10.40 20.90
CA GLN A 93 -31.94 -11.67 21.23
C GLN A 93 -30.79 -11.46 22.24
N THR A 94 -30.76 -12.36 23.22
CA THR A 94 -29.71 -12.39 24.22
C THR A 94 -28.59 -13.33 23.80
N TYR A 95 -27.36 -12.85 23.86
CA TYR A 95 -26.15 -13.61 23.53
C TYR A 95 -25.20 -13.60 24.74
N ASP A 96 -24.57 -14.74 24.99
CA ASP A 96 -23.50 -14.84 25.96
C ASP A 96 -22.19 -14.25 25.39
N LEU A 97 -21.51 -13.40 26.17
CA LEU A 97 -20.21 -12.86 25.86
C LEU A 97 -19.15 -13.68 26.60
N ASN A 98 -18.06 -14.00 25.88
CA ASN A 98 -16.92 -14.71 26.42
C ASN A 98 -15.62 -14.11 25.85
N GLU A 99 -14.49 -14.39 26.52
CA GLU A 99 -13.17 -14.01 26.05
C GLU A 99 -12.92 -14.43 24.59
N GLY A 100 -12.39 -13.52 23.77
CA GLY A 100 -12.07 -13.73 22.37
C GLY A 100 -13.22 -13.47 21.40
N LEU A 101 -14.39 -13.04 21.89
CA LEU A 101 -15.51 -12.59 21.06
C LEU A 101 -15.41 -11.09 20.75
N PHE A 102 -16.04 -10.71 19.66
CA PHE A 102 -16.39 -9.33 19.37
C PHE A 102 -17.78 -9.24 18.74
N TYR A 103 -18.39 -8.06 18.83
CA TYR A 103 -19.61 -7.72 18.08
C TYR A 103 -19.56 -6.25 17.67
N LEU A 104 -20.39 -5.90 16.70
CA LEU A 104 -20.54 -4.55 16.18
C LEU A 104 -21.95 -4.07 16.41
N THR A 105 -22.09 -2.90 17.03
CA THR A 105 -23.33 -2.13 17.01
C THR A 105 -23.18 -1.01 15.98
N GLY A 106 -23.98 -1.10 14.91
CA GLY A 106 -24.04 -0.09 13.87
C GLY A 106 -24.91 1.10 14.28
N PRO A 107 -24.99 2.12 13.42
CA PRO A 107 -25.86 3.27 13.65
C PRO A 107 -27.30 2.85 14.00
N ASP A 108 -27.84 3.50 15.03
CA ASP A 108 -29.22 3.34 15.51
C ASP A 108 -29.62 1.95 16.02
N LEU A 109 -28.69 1.03 16.22
CA LEU A 109 -28.97 -0.27 16.79
C LEU A 109 -29.17 -0.20 18.31
N MET A 110 -30.38 -0.48 18.77
CA MET A 110 -30.68 -0.56 20.21
C MET A 110 -29.99 -1.79 20.82
N HIS A 111 -29.21 -1.59 21.89
CA HIS A 111 -28.48 -2.65 22.56
C HIS A 111 -28.41 -2.45 24.08
N TYR A 112 -28.19 -3.55 24.78
CA TYR A 112 -28.04 -3.64 26.25
C TYR A 112 -26.88 -4.58 26.53
N GLN A 113 -26.13 -4.33 27.57
CA GLN A 113 -25.01 -5.18 27.96
C GLN A 113 -24.91 -5.31 29.48
N GLU A 114 -24.51 -6.48 29.95
CA GLU A 114 -24.23 -6.74 31.36
C GLU A 114 -22.99 -7.63 31.51
N SER A 115 -22.18 -7.37 32.54
CA SER A 115 -21.10 -8.28 32.95
C SER A 115 -21.65 -9.45 33.78
N ASP A 116 -20.85 -10.52 33.86
CA ASP A 116 -21.16 -11.65 34.75
C ASP A 116 -21.32 -11.16 36.20
N PRO A 117 -22.27 -11.74 36.99
CA PRO A 117 -22.49 -11.33 38.37
C PRO A 117 -21.33 -11.64 39.32
N ASP A 118 -20.44 -12.58 38.95
CA ASP A 118 -19.39 -13.10 39.85
C ASP A 118 -17.97 -12.70 39.37
N GLU A 119 -17.81 -12.34 38.08
CA GLU A 119 -16.50 -11.95 37.52
C GLU A 119 -16.52 -10.64 36.76
N SER A 120 -15.38 -9.92 36.78
CA SER A 120 -15.22 -8.69 35.99
C SER A 120 -15.08 -9.01 34.51
N MET A 121 -15.70 -8.19 33.65
CA MET A 121 -15.55 -8.23 32.22
C MET A 121 -14.73 -7.03 31.74
N TYR A 122 -13.87 -7.28 30.78
CA TYR A 122 -13.03 -6.26 30.12
C TYR A 122 -13.50 -6.14 28.66
N GLU A 123 -13.55 -4.91 28.17
CA GLU A 123 -13.98 -4.64 26.81
C GLU A 123 -13.09 -3.57 26.16
N LEU A 124 -12.60 -3.87 24.98
CA LEU A 124 -11.97 -2.88 24.12
C LEU A 124 -13.05 -2.26 23.25
N CYS A 125 -13.29 -0.98 23.42
CA CYS A 125 -14.29 -0.20 22.70
C CYS A 125 -13.60 0.68 21.64
N LEU A 126 -14.20 0.71 20.44
CA LEU A 126 -13.81 1.63 19.38
C LEU A 126 -15.06 2.22 18.73
N HIS A 127 -15.28 3.53 18.92
CA HIS A 127 -16.38 4.26 18.29
C HIS A 127 -15.85 5.05 17.10
N LEU A 128 -16.46 4.89 15.94
CA LEU A 128 -16.08 5.54 14.70
C LEU A 128 -17.24 6.24 14.04
N ASP A 129 -17.01 7.46 13.62
CA ASP A 129 -17.82 8.14 12.62
C ASP A 129 -17.16 7.98 11.24
N ILE A 130 -17.93 7.47 10.27
CA ILE A 130 -17.46 7.15 8.91
C ILE A 130 -18.29 7.97 7.92
N VAL A 131 -17.67 8.94 7.27
CA VAL A 131 -18.34 9.85 6.36
C VAL A 131 -17.78 9.73 4.94
N PRO A 132 -18.64 9.68 3.91
CA PRO A 132 -18.19 9.80 2.53
C PRO A 132 -17.51 11.17 2.30
N LEU A 133 -16.42 11.19 1.56
CA LEU A 133 -15.73 12.43 1.16
C LEU A 133 -15.81 12.57 -0.36
N ASP A 134 -15.96 13.81 -0.81
CA ASP A 134 -15.87 14.10 -2.24
C ASP A 134 -14.45 13.81 -2.74
N THR A 135 -14.35 12.91 -3.72
CA THR A 135 -13.09 12.55 -4.35
C THR A 135 -12.94 13.30 -5.65
N GLN A 136 -12.10 14.34 -5.65
CA GLN A 136 -11.52 14.88 -6.88
C GLN A 136 -10.05 14.46 -6.92
N SER A 137 -9.72 13.49 -7.76
CA SER A 137 -8.33 13.22 -8.15
C SER A 137 -8.26 13.14 -9.66
N GLU A 138 -7.85 14.25 -10.29
CA GLU A 138 -7.33 14.24 -11.65
C GLU A 138 -5.82 14.00 -11.54
N GLY A 139 -5.33 12.85 -12.01
CA GLY A 139 -3.90 12.55 -12.02
C GLY A 139 -3.58 11.06 -12.05
N GLU A 140 -2.29 10.74 -12.10
CA GLU A 140 -1.80 9.37 -11.98
C GLU A 140 -2.17 8.76 -10.62
N SER A 141 -2.72 7.55 -10.62
CA SER A 141 -3.02 6.81 -9.41
C SER A 141 -1.73 6.19 -8.84
N TRP A 142 -1.29 6.68 -7.69
CA TRP A 142 -0.18 6.11 -6.90
C TRP A 142 -0.67 5.01 -5.95
N GLY A 143 -1.62 4.19 -6.38
CA GLY A 143 -2.26 3.16 -5.57
C GLY A 143 -3.57 3.61 -4.92
N ASP A 144 -4.02 4.84 -5.14
CA ASP A 144 -5.24 5.40 -4.56
C ASP A 144 -6.49 4.62 -4.94
N ASP A 145 -6.57 4.10 -6.17
CA ASP A 145 -7.68 3.27 -6.64
C ASP A 145 -7.76 1.94 -5.88
N LEU A 146 -6.61 1.35 -5.54
CA LEU A 146 -6.53 0.11 -4.77
C LEU A 146 -6.97 0.37 -3.33
N GLU A 147 -6.43 1.40 -2.68
CA GLU A 147 -6.84 1.79 -1.32
C GLU A 147 -8.34 2.14 -1.27
N ALA A 148 -8.85 2.86 -2.28
CA ALA A 148 -10.27 3.21 -2.39
C ALA A 148 -11.15 1.96 -2.56
N SER A 149 -10.71 0.97 -3.33
CA SER A 149 -11.42 -0.30 -3.50
C SER A 149 -11.47 -1.10 -2.21
N GLU A 150 -10.34 -1.20 -1.49
CA GLU A 150 -10.25 -1.88 -0.20
C GLU A 150 -11.13 -1.21 0.86
N ALA A 151 -11.07 0.13 0.96
CA ALA A 151 -11.89 0.90 1.89
C ALA A 151 -13.39 0.70 1.62
N LYS A 152 -13.82 0.79 0.36
CA LYS A 152 -15.23 0.54 -0.04
C LYS A 152 -15.68 -0.87 0.33
N ALA A 153 -14.85 -1.89 0.06
CA ALA A 153 -15.17 -3.28 0.39
C ALA A 153 -15.31 -3.47 1.90
N CYS A 154 -14.38 -2.88 2.68
CA CYS A 154 -14.40 -2.95 4.14
C CYS A 154 -15.66 -2.29 4.72
N ILE A 155 -15.98 -1.04 4.33
CA ILE A 155 -17.17 -0.35 4.85
C ILE A 155 -18.45 -1.08 4.45
N ALA A 156 -18.57 -1.53 3.20
CA ALA A 156 -19.72 -2.33 2.78
C ALA A 156 -19.83 -3.68 3.54
N ALA A 157 -18.73 -4.23 4.04
CA ALA A 157 -18.75 -5.41 4.90
C ALA A 157 -19.22 -5.07 6.32
N LEU A 158 -18.83 -3.92 6.87
CA LEU A 158 -19.35 -3.43 8.17
C LEU A 158 -20.86 -3.23 8.13
N ASP A 159 -21.38 -2.58 7.09
CA ASP A 159 -22.82 -2.33 6.91
C ASP A 159 -23.66 -3.61 6.85
N ARG A 160 -23.06 -4.70 6.37
CA ARG A 160 -23.72 -6.01 6.25
C ARG A 160 -23.42 -6.95 7.41
N MET A 161 -22.60 -6.53 8.36
CA MET A 161 -22.21 -7.38 9.48
C MET A 161 -23.42 -7.69 10.35
N PRO A 162 -23.71 -8.97 10.65
CA PRO A 162 -24.82 -9.31 11.52
C PRO A 162 -24.54 -8.87 12.95
N ALA A 163 -25.56 -8.35 13.62
CA ALA A 163 -25.50 -7.96 15.04
C ALA A 163 -25.51 -9.20 15.95
N ILE A 164 -24.42 -9.94 15.96
CA ILE A 164 -24.20 -11.13 16.80
C ILE A 164 -22.75 -11.17 17.27
N PRO A 165 -22.45 -11.76 18.44
CA PRO A 165 -21.08 -12.01 18.86
C PRO A 165 -20.36 -13.02 17.96
N ILE A 166 -19.12 -12.71 17.58
CA ILE A 166 -18.29 -13.46 16.63
C ILE A 166 -16.89 -13.66 17.24
N VAL A 167 -16.26 -14.80 16.96
CA VAL A 167 -14.89 -15.07 17.40
C VAL A 167 -13.88 -14.21 16.61
N ASP A 168 -12.99 -13.51 17.31
CA ASP A 168 -11.89 -12.72 16.72
C ASP A 168 -10.78 -13.62 16.13
N ARG A 169 -11.11 -14.33 15.05
CA ARG A 169 -10.17 -15.27 14.36
C ARG A 169 -8.98 -14.59 13.70
N PHE A 170 -9.13 -13.32 13.37
CA PHE A 170 -8.12 -12.56 12.65
C PHE A 170 -7.35 -11.58 13.54
N HIS A 171 -7.54 -11.71 14.87
CA HIS A 171 -6.82 -10.94 15.88
C HIS A 171 -6.96 -9.41 15.69
N ALA A 172 -8.17 -8.93 15.44
CA ALA A 172 -8.47 -7.49 15.34
C ALA A 172 -8.11 -6.75 16.63
N MET A 173 -8.33 -7.39 17.82
CA MET A 173 -7.92 -6.84 19.10
C MET A 173 -6.44 -6.44 19.18
N LYS A 174 -5.57 -7.08 18.39
CA LYS A 174 -4.14 -6.72 18.36
C LYS A 174 -3.90 -5.27 17.95
N GLY A 175 -4.78 -4.71 17.11
CA GLY A 175 -4.71 -3.31 16.70
C GLY A 175 -4.80 -2.33 17.88
N PHE A 176 -5.55 -2.65 18.91
CA PHE A 176 -5.62 -1.84 20.14
C PHE A 176 -4.30 -1.83 20.91
N LEU A 177 -3.61 -2.97 21.02
CA LEU A 177 -2.28 -3.03 21.64
C LEU A 177 -1.26 -2.24 20.84
N ASP A 178 -1.31 -2.34 19.53
CA ASP A 178 -0.40 -1.61 18.66
C ASP A 178 -0.66 -0.10 18.80
N ALA A 179 -1.94 0.35 18.82
CA ALA A 179 -2.32 1.74 19.07
C ALA A 179 -1.86 2.22 20.45
N TYR A 180 -2.06 1.40 21.50
CA TYR A 180 -1.64 1.75 22.85
C TYR A 180 -0.11 1.88 22.97
N ARG A 181 0.64 0.97 22.35
CA ARG A 181 2.10 1.04 22.29
C ARG A 181 2.57 2.30 21.57
N ILE A 182 1.97 2.63 20.42
CA ILE A 182 2.27 3.86 19.67
C ILE A 182 2.01 5.10 20.53
N TRP A 183 0.89 5.10 21.28
CA TRP A 183 0.59 6.18 22.22
C TRP A 183 1.63 6.29 23.34
N GLU A 184 2.10 5.16 23.92
CA GLU A 184 3.06 5.11 25.01
C GLU A 184 4.45 5.56 24.54
N GLU A 185 4.91 5.07 23.39
CA GLU A 185 6.26 5.31 22.86
C GLU A 185 6.39 6.63 22.10
N GLN A 186 5.31 7.21 21.59
CA GLN A 186 5.26 8.43 20.79
C GLN A 186 6.34 8.51 19.69
N PRO A 187 6.46 7.51 18.81
CA PRO A 187 7.50 7.43 17.79
C PRO A 187 7.34 8.50 16.72
N SER A 188 8.41 8.75 15.97
CA SER A 188 8.33 9.48 14.71
C SER A 188 7.31 8.79 13.78
N GLY A 189 6.42 9.56 13.14
CA GLY A 189 5.32 9.00 12.33
C GLY A 189 4.12 8.54 13.15
N PHE A 190 3.98 9.01 14.38
CA PHE A 190 2.88 8.71 15.30
C PHE A 190 1.51 8.67 14.63
N TYR A 191 1.15 9.72 13.89
CA TYR A 191 -0.15 9.82 13.20
C TYR A 191 -0.35 8.69 12.17
N THR A 192 0.65 8.42 11.34
CA THR A 192 0.59 7.37 10.31
C THR A 192 0.45 5.99 10.93
N LEU A 193 1.24 5.71 11.97
CA LEU A 193 1.17 4.44 12.69
C LEU A 193 -0.18 4.26 13.39
N MET A 194 -0.72 5.31 14.00
CA MET A 194 -2.04 5.28 14.64
C MET A 194 -3.15 5.05 13.61
N LYS A 195 -3.14 5.77 12.47
CA LYS A 195 -4.03 5.52 11.33
C LYS A 195 -3.99 4.05 10.90
N GLN A 196 -2.78 3.50 10.74
CA GLN A 196 -2.60 2.10 10.35
C GLN A 196 -3.17 1.12 11.38
N ALA A 197 -2.99 1.39 12.68
CA ALA A 197 -3.54 0.53 13.74
C ALA A 197 -5.07 0.49 13.68
N ILE A 198 -5.74 1.62 13.50
CA ILE A 198 -7.20 1.69 13.36
C ILE A 198 -7.67 0.96 12.07
N ILE A 199 -7.03 1.21 10.92
CA ILE A 199 -7.36 0.51 9.67
C ILE A 199 -7.19 -1.00 9.84
N GLN A 200 -6.16 -1.47 10.54
CA GLN A 200 -5.96 -2.90 10.83
C GLN A 200 -7.09 -3.51 11.66
N ILE A 201 -7.64 -2.75 12.64
CA ILE A 201 -8.83 -3.22 13.38
C ILE A 201 -9.99 -3.44 12.41
N LEU A 202 -10.30 -2.46 11.54
CA LEU A 202 -11.39 -2.53 10.58
C LEU A 202 -11.23 -3.70 9.60
N LEU A 203 -10.07 -3.81 8.95
CA LEU A 203 -9.80 -4.86 7.97
C LEU A 203 -9.85 -6.26 8.59
N ARG A 204 -9.32 -6.44 9.80
CA ARG A 204 -9.33 -7.75 10.48
C ARG A 204 -10.71 -8.13 10.98
N THR A 205 -11.50 -7.15 11.42
CA THR A 205 -12.90 -7.37 11.84
C THR A 205 -13.75 -7.84 10.67
N THR A 206 -13.66 -7.17 9.52
CA THR A 206 -14.45 -7.51 8.33
C THR A 206 -14.01 -8.78 7.64
N ARG A 207 -12.76 -9.20 7.80
CA ARG A 207 -12.19 -10.40 7.17
C ARG A 207 -12.94 -11.70 7.49
N VAL A 208 -13.69 -11.75 8.59
CA VAL A 208 -14.55 -12.91 8.92
C VAL A 208 -15.62 -13.12 7.85
N PHE A 209 -16.00 -12.05 7.13
CA PHE A 209 -17.04 -12.04 6.10
C PHE A 209 -16.50 -11.99 4.68
N ASP A 210 -15.16 -12.02 4.51
CA ASP A 210 -14.55 -12.14 3.20
C ASP A 210 -14.99 -13.46 2.56
N ASN A 211 -16.03 -13.41 1.74
CA ASN A 211 -16.32 -14.48 0.82
C ASN A 211 -15.13 -14.59 -0.13
N LEU A 212 -14.55 -15.80 -0.25
CA LEU A 212 -13.40 -16.12 -1.09
C LEU A 212 -13.66 -15.89 -2.61
N GLU A 213 -14.86 -15.46 -2.97
CA GLU A 213 -15.29 -15.10 -4.31
C GLU A 213 -14.90 -13.64 -4.63
N GLY A 214 -13.67 -13.44 -5.01
CA GLY A 214 -13.16 -12.15 -5.45
C GLY A 214 -12.05 -11.61 -4.57
N LYS A 215 -10.91 -12.33 -4.55
CA LYS A 215 -9.69 -11.70 -4.09
C LYS A 215 -9.47 -10.44 -4.92
N PRO A 216 -9.32 -9.26 -4.29
CA PRO A 216 -8.92 -8.07 -5.03
C PRO A 216 -7.68 -8.45 -5.83
N GLY A 217 -7.69 -8.14 -7.13
CA GLY A 217 -6.55 -8.45 -7.99
C GLY A 217 -5.31 -7.79 -7.40
N ILE A 218 -4.40 -8.62 -6.89
CA ILE A 218 -3.08 -8.12 -6.50
C ILE A 218 -2.46 -7.57 -7.78
N PRO A 219 -2.03 -6.31 -7.80
CA PRO A 219 -1.39 -5.75 -9.00
C PRO A 219 -0.10 -6.52 -9.26
N GLU A 220 -0.17 -7.46 -10.18
CA GLU A 220 1.00 -8.21 -10.61
C GLU A 220 1.82 -7.36 -11.57
N ARG A 221 3.11 -7.25 -11.28
CA ARG A 221 4.04 -6.52 -12.14
C ARG A 221 4.34 -7.36 -13.39
N ASP A 222 4.22 -6.76 -14.58
CA ASP A 222 4.83 -7.35 -15.78
C ASP A 222 6.36 -7.38 -15.62
N MET A 223 6.86 -8.56 -15.34
CA MET A 223 8.28 -8.77 -15.06
C MET A 223 9.18 -8.55 -16.27
N ASN A 224 8.68 -8.70 -17.52
CA ASN A 224 9.47 -8.42 -18.71
C ASN A 224 9.60 -6.90 -18.91
N PHE A 225 8.49 -6.19 -18.83
CA PHE A 225 8.49 -4.72 -18.89
C PHE A 225 9.33 -4.12 -17.76
N HIS A 226 9.21 -4.61 -16.53
CA HIS A 226 10.02 -4.14 -15.41
C HIS A 226 11.52 -4.37 -15.62
N ARG A 227 11.91 -5.56 -16.12
CA ARG A 227 13.31 -5.85 -16.44
C ARG A 227 13.83 -4.99 -17.58
N TYR A 228 12.98 -4.67 -18.56
CA TYR A 228 13.31 -3.72 -19.60
C TYR A 228 13.60 -2.33 -19.03
N GLN A 229 12.72 -1.83 -18.17
CA GLN A 229 12.93 -0.55 -17.49
C GLN A 229 14.24 -0.51 -16.69
N LEU A 230 14.55 -1.56 -15.91
CA LEU A 230 15.81 -1.64 -15.15
C LEU A 230 17.02 -1.66 -16.07
N ALA A 231 16.96 -2.42 -17.17
CA ALA A 231 18.05 -2.49 -18.15
C ALA A 231 18.29 -1.14 -18.85
N THR A 232 17.22 -0.48 -19.28
CA THR A 232 17.30 0.84 -19.95
C THR A 232 17.81 1.92 -19.00
N GLN A 233 17.36 1.92 -17.74
CA GLN A 233 17.88 2.82 -16.72
C GLN A 233 19.37 2.60 -16.47
N TYR A 234 19.80 1.35 -16.29
CA TYR A 234 21.21 1.03 -16.11
C TYR A 234 22.07 1.50 -17.30
N ILE A 235 21.59 1.33 -18.53
CA ILE A 235 22.28 1.79 -19.73
C ILE A 235 22.38 3.32 -19.74
N GLN A 236 21.30 4.03 -19.43
CA GLN A 236 21.28 5.50 -19.38
C GLN A 236 22.25 6.05 -18.32
N ASP A 237 22.29 5.44 -17.15
CA ASP A 237 23.16 5.87 -16.04
C ASP A 237 24.64 5.56 -16.29
N ASN A 238 24.96 4.60 -17.18
CA ASN A 238 26.33 4.11 -17.39
C ASN A 238 26.77 4.15 -18.86
N GLU A 239 26.12 4.89 -19.73
CA GLU A 239 26.34 4.87 -21.18
C GLU A 239 27.78 5.25 -21.60
N SER A 240 28.45 6.05 -20.77
CA SER A 240 29.83 6.45 -20.94
C SER A 240 30.83 5.30 -20.67
N LEU A 241 30.46 4.26 -20.00
CA LEU A 241 31.30 3.13 -19.63
C LEU A 241 31.28 2.05 -20.73
N PRO A 242 32.30 1.17 -20.80
CA PRO A 242 32.29 0.02 -21.70
C PRO A 242 31.34 -1.09 -21.20
N ILE A 243 30.04 -0.86 -21.27
CA ILE A 243 29.04 -1.83 -20.85
C ILE A 243 28.74 -2.87 -21.92
N SER A 244 28.56 -4.12 -21.50
CA SER A 244 28.17 -5.25 -22.35
C SER A 244 26.77 -5.77 -22.01
N LEU A 245 26.20 -6.53 -22.94
CA LEU A 245 24.93 -7.24 -22.71
C LEU A 245 24.98 -8.15 -21.48
N GLU A 246 26.15 -8.85 -21.30
CA GLU A 246 26.38 -9.77 -20.19
C GLU A 246 26.37 -9.05 -18.85
N GLN A 247 27.05 -7.89 -18.76
CA GLN A 247 27.07 -7.09 -17.53
C GLN A 247 25.68 -6.57 -17.15
N VAL A 248 24.92 -6.06 -18.12
CA VAL A 248 23.55 -5.57 -17.85
C VAL A 248 22.66 -6.73 -17.42
N ALA A 249 22.76 -7.87 -18.09
CA ALA A 249 21.97 -9.07 -17.75
C ALA A 249 22.29 -9.57 -16.34
N GLU A 250 23.57 -9.58 -15.95
CA GLU A 250 24.03 -9.95 -14.60
C GLU A 250 23.47 -8.99 -13.55
N THR A 251 23.54 -7.70 -13.80
CA THR A 251 23.04 -6.66 -12.88
C THR A 251 21.56 -6.80 -12.56
N ILE A 252 20.74 -7.19 -13.55
CA ILE A 252 19.30 -7.39 -13.35
C ILE A 252 18.92 -8.88 -13.14
N HIS A 253 19.92 -9.72 -12.86
CA HIS A 253 19.75 -11.13 -12.49
C HIS A 253 19.00 -11.99 -13.51
N ILE A 254 19.34 -11.85 -14.82
CA ILE A 254 18.81 -12.69 -15.90
C ILE A 254 19.92 -13.14 -16.84
N SER A 255 19.62 -14.10 -17.74
CA SER A 255 20.58 -14.49 -18.77
C SER A 255 20.66 -13.44 -19.90
N PRO A 256 21.83 -13.32 -20.58
CA PRO A 256 21.98 -12.46 -21.75
C PRO A 256 20.95 -12.76 -22.85
N ARG A 257 20.64 -14.04 -23.08
CA ARG A 257 19.63 -14.47 -24.04
C ARG A 257 18.22 -13.96 -23.66
N GLN A 258 17.90 -13.96 -22.38
CA GLN A 258 16.63 -13.43 -21.89
C GLN A 258 16.57 -11.91 -22.07
N LEU A 259 17.66 -11.19 -21.78
CA LEU A 259 17.75 -9.75 -21.97
C LEU A 259 17.58 -9.38 -23.46
N GLN A 260 18.22 -10.08 -24.37
CA GLN A 260 18.02 -9.86 -25.83
C GLN A 260 16.58 -10.03 -26.25
N ARG A 261 15.88 -11.06 -25.70
CA ARG A 261 14.47 -11.27 -25.98
C ARG A 261 13.60 -10.12 -25.47
N ILE A 262 13.88 -9.64 -24.26
CA ILE A 262 13.16 -8.51 -23.64
C ILE A 262 13.35 -7.23 -24.44
N PHE A 263 14.56 -6.91 -24.89
CA PHE A 263 14.77 -5.74 -25.77
C PHE A 263 13.97 -5.80 -27.07
N ARG A 264 13.80 -7.00 -27.62
CA ARG A 264 12.99 -7.19 -28.85
C ARG A 264 11.48 -7.12 -28.59
N SER A 265 10.99 -7.70 -27.47
CA SER A 265 9.56 -7.72 -27.17
C SER A 265 9.05 -6.38 -26.64
N GLU A 266 9.75 -5.78 -25.68
CA GLU A 266 9.30 -4.56 -25.01
C GLU A 266 9.76 -3.27 -25.70
N GLY A 267 10.99 -3.27 -26.21
CA GLY A 267 11.62 -2.09 -26.81
C GLY A 267 11.60 -2.07 -28.34
N GLN A 268 11.20 -3.15 -28.99
CA GLN A 268 11.25 -3.32 -30.47
C GLN A 268 12.62 -2.98 -31.08
N THR A 269 13.69 -3.17 -30.29
CA THR A 269 15.07 -2.81 -30.61
C THR A 269 16.03 -3.89 -30.15
N THR A 270 17.31 -3.76 -30.48
CA THR A 270 18.37 -4.57 -29.86
C THR A 270 19.07 -3.81 -28.74
N PHE A 271 19.73 -4.53 -27.82
CA PHE A 271 20.56 -3.91 -26.80
C PHE A 271 21.60 -2.97 -27.40
N ARG A 272 22.25 -3.40 -28.48
CA ARG A 272 23.30 -2.62 -29.17
C ARG A 272 22.74 -1.33 -29.77
N ASP A 273 21.63 -1.42 -30.48
CA ASP A 273 20.99 -0.26 -31.13
C ASP A 273 20.48 0.74 -30.08
N TYR A 274 19.95 0.23 -28.95
CA TYR A 274 19.52 1.08 -27.84
C TYR A 274 20.70 1.82 -27.21
N LEU A 275 21.80 1.11 -26.85
CA LEU A 275 22.99 1.73 -26.31
C LEU A 275 23.61 2.77 -27.26
N GLU A 276 23.68 2.43 -28.57
CA GLU A 276 24.16 3.37 -29.58
C GLU A 276 23.26 4.61 -29.66
N HIS A 277 21.93 4.43 -29.60
CA HIS A 277 20.99 5.55 -29.61
C HIS A 277 21.20 6.48 -28.39
N ILE A 278 21.33 5.94 -27.20
CA ILE A 278 21.57 6.73 -25.96
C ILE A 278 22.88 7.53 -26.08
N ARG A 279 23.98 6.87 -26.47
CA ARG A 279 25.27 7.52 -26.68
C ARG A 279 25.23 8.65 -27.71
N LEU A 280 24.58 8.39 -28.85
CA LEU A 280 24.47 9.42 -29.89
C LEU A 280 23.58 10.59 -29.44
N SER A 281 22.54 10.35 -28.65
CA SER A 281 21.70 11.40 -28.08
C SER A 281 22.50 12.32 -27.16
N GLY A 282 23.33 11.76 -26.27
CA GLY A 282 24.22 12.51 -25.40
C GLY A 282 25.27 13.32 -26.21
N ILE A 283 25.87 12.71 -27.22
CA ILE A 283 26.78 13.37 -28.13
C ILE A 283 26.13 14.55 -28.84
N CYS A 284 24.93 14.40 -29.37
CA CYS A 284 24.19 15.49 -30.01
C CYS A 284 23.96 16.66 -29.04
N SER A 285 23.60 16.35 -27.77
CA SER A 285 23.45 17.38 -26.76
C SER A 285 24.77 18.12 -26.47
N GLU A 286 25.89 17.42 -26.24
CA GLU A 286 27.20 18.06 -26.01
C GLU A 286 27.70 18.85 -27.24
N LEU A 287 27.47 18.36 -28.46
CA LEU A 287 27.83 19.07 -29.69
C LEU A 287 27.16 20.45 -29.81
N VAL A 288 25.92 20.58 -29.35
CA VAL A 288 25.15 21.83 -29.41
C VAL A 288 25.47 22.77 -28.26
N HIS A 289 25.67 22.23 -27.05
CA HIS A 289 25.79 23.04 -25.84
C HIS A 289 27.21 23.30 -25.37
N THR A 290 28.22 22.70 -26.00
CA THR A 290 29.62 22.87 -25.62
C THR A 290 30.54 23.08 -26.82
N ASP A 291 31.73 23.71 -26.59
CA ASP A 291 32.76 23.86 -27.59
C ASP A 291 33.87 22.78 -27.47
N LYS A 292 33.61 21.69 -26.71
CA LYS A 292 34.59 20.60 -26.55
C LYS A 292 34.99 19.98 -27.88
N PRO A 293 36.21 19.49 -28.01
CA PRO A 293 36.66 18.72 -29.19
C PRO A 293 35.73 17.50 -29.40
N ILE A 294 35.44 17.16 -30.66
CA ILE A 294 34.57 16.03 -31.01
C ILE A 294 35.13 14.71 -30.46
N GLU A 295 36.44 14.59 -30.48
CA GLU A 295 37.19 13.46 -29.96
C GLU A 295 36.96 13.28 -28.44
N GLU A 296 36.98 14.37 -27.70
CA GLU A 296 36.68 14.38 -26.26
C GLU A 296 35.23 13.99 -25.99
N ILE A 297 34.27 14.55 -26.72
CA ILE A 297 32.85 14.20 -26.62
C ILE A 297 32.67 12.70 -26.92
N ALA A 298 33.30 12.16 -27.96
CA ALA A 298 33.22 10.74 -28.26
C ALA A 298 33.70 9.86 -27.11
N LEU A 299 34.80 10.20 -26.47
CA LEU A 299 35.36 9.49 -25.31
C LEU A 299 34.41 9.57 -24.12
N ASN A 300 33.85 10.75 -23.82
CA ASN A 300 32.89 10.96 -22.72
C ASN A 300 31.63 10.10 -22.84
N HIS A 301 31.23 9.77 -24.06
CA HIS A 301 30.06 8.92 -24.34
C HIS A 301 30.46 7.48 -24.72
N GLY A 302 31.60 6.99 -24.22
CA GLY A 302 31.97 5.58 -24.27
C GLY A 302 32.47 5.05 -25.62
N TYR A 303 32.89 5.91 -26.53
CA TYR A 303 33.60 5.50 -27.74
C TYR A 303 35.09 5.41 -27.45
N ALA A 304 35.61 4.21 -27.18
CA ALA A 304 37.03 3.99 -26.89
C ALA A 304 37.96 4.47 -28.00
N ASN A 305 37.51 4.53 -29.24
CA ASN A 305 38.20 5.12 -30.37
C ASN A 305 37.25 6.13 -31.04
N PRO A 306 37.56 7.45 -30.95
CA PRO A 306 36.74 8.51 -31.54
C PRO A 306 36.45 8.35 -33.03
N ASN A 307 37.38 7.70 -33.78
CA ASN A 307 37.19 7.49 -35.22
C ASN A 307 35.96 6.63 -35.55
N TYR A 308 35.49 5.78 -34.63
CA TYR A 308 34.27 5.02 -34.83
C TYR A 308 32.98 5.86 -34.73
N LEU A 309 33.05 7.03 -34.09
CA LEU A 309 31.90 7.93 -34.03
C LEU A 309 31.49 8.43 -35.40
N TYR A 310 32.44 8.83 -36.25
CA TYR A 310 32.15 9.49 -37.52
C TYR A 310 31.25 8.66 -38.46
N PRO A 311 31.58 7.39 -38.78
CA PRO A 311 30.72 6.58 -39.64
C PRO A 311 29.35 6.27 -38.98
N VAL A 312 29.31 6.00 -37.68
CA VAL A 312 28.06 5.70 -36.96
C VAL A 312 27.15 6.94 -36.94
N PHE A 313 27.68 8.09 -36.60
CA PHE A 313 26.97 9.36 -36.58
C PHE A 313 26.43 9.74 -37.95
N LYS A 314 27.30 9.63 -38.99
CA LYS A 314 26.88 9.92 -40.38
C LYS A 314 25.80 8.97 -40.88
N ASN A 315 25.89 7.71 -40.50
CA ASN A 315 24.83 6.73 -40.86
C ASN A 315 23.49 7.07 -40.19
N LYS A 316 23.49 7.59 -38.96
CA LYS A 316 22.26 7.90 -38.22
C LYS A 316 21.66 9.26 -38.58
N TYR A 317 22.49 10.28 -38.77
CA TYR A 317 22.08 11.68 -38.95
C TYR A 317 22.36 12.24 -40.34
N GLU A 318 22.90 11.43 -41.25
CA GLU A 318 23.23 11.79 -42.64
C GLU A 318 24.28 12.91 -42.79
N VAL A 319 24.78 13.44 -41.68
CA VAL A 319 25.83 14.48 -41.61
C VAL A 319 26.96 14.08 -40.65
N THR A 320 28.10 14.73 -40.74
CA THR A 320 29.17 14.53 -39.78
C THR A 320 28.93 15.32 -38.49
N PRO A 321 29.52 14.91 -37.34
CA PRO A 321 29.41 15.63 -36.06
C PRO A 321 29.75 17.14 -36.19
N SER A 322 30.78 17.47 -36.97
CA SER A 322 31.18 18.87 -37.18
C SER A 322 30.14 19.69 -37.94
N VAL A 323 29.49 19.07 -38.96
CA VAL A 323 28.42 19.72 -39.71
C VAL A 323 27.17 19.86 -38.84
N TYR A 324 26.85 18.83 -38.03
CA TYR A 324 25.75 18.84 -37.08
C TYR A 324 25.91 19.98 -36.07
N ARG A 325 27.07 20.09 -35.40
CA ARG A 325 27.40 21.17 -34.47
C ARG A 325 27.14 22.54 -35.11
N ARG A 326 27.76 22.81 -36.27
CA ARG A 326 27.63 24.11 -36.94
C ARG A 326 26.17 24.47 -37.22
N LYS A 327 25.42 23.55 -37.78
CA LYS A 327 24.01 23.77 -38.15
C LYS A 327 23.16 24.14 -36.93
N HIS A 328 23.24 23.38 -35.86
CA HIS A 328 22.37 23.58 -34.70
C HIS A 328 22.83 24.69 -33.75
N THR A 329 24.13 25.00 -33.72
CA THR A 329 24.62 26.17 -32.97
C THR A 329 24.20 27.47 -33.64
N ASP A 330 24.18 27.53 -34.96
CA ASP A 330 23.70 28.70 -35.72
C ASP A 330 22.19 28.89 -35.57
N GLU A 331 21.43 27.82 -35.56
CA GLU A 331 19.98 27.83 -35.28
C GLU A 331 19.69 28.34 -33.85
N ALA A 332 20.42 27.86 -32.84
CA ALA A 332 20.25 28.29 -31.45
C ALA A 332 20.63 29.79 -31.27
N ARG A 333 21.69 30.25 -31.89
CA ARG A 333 22.09 31.68 -31.91
C ARG A 333 21.07 32.54 -32.65
N GLY A 334 20.52 32.08 -33.76
CA GLY A 334 19.46 32.78 -34.51
C GLY A 334 18.17 32.94 -33.71
N ALA A 335 17.75 31.91 -32.98
CA ALA A 335 16.57 31.97 -32.12
C ALA A 335 16.75 32.93 -30.93
N PHE A 336 17.93 32.96 -30.31
CA PHE A 336 18.27 33.92 -29.24
C PHE A 336 18.27 35.37 -29.71
N ASN A 337 18.84 35.66 -30.89
CA ASN A 337 18.86 37.00 -31.46
C ASN A 337 17.47 37.52 -31.88
N ASN A 338 16.54 36.62 -32.23
CA ASN A 338 15.13 36.99 -32.53
C ASN A 338 14.37 37.36 -31.26
N LEU A 339 14.55 36.61 -30.16
CA LEU A 339 13.93 36.91 -28.87
C LEU A 339 14.43 38.25 -28.28
N THR A 340 15.68 38.58 -28.47
CA THR A 340 16.25 39.86 -27.99
C THR A 340 15.86 41.05 -28.85
N ARG A 341 15.48 40.86 -30.12
CA ARG A 341 14.97 41.91 -31.00
C ARG A 341 13.49 42.24 -30.77
N GLU A 342 12.69 41.28 -30.39
CA GLU A 342 11.27 41.49 -30.05
C GLU A 342 11.10 42.18 -28.69
N GLY A 343 12.06 41.99 -27.75
CA GLY A 343 12.04 42.63 -26.43
C GLY A 343 12.52 44.10 -26.41
N SER A 344 13.15 44.62 -27.50
CA SER A 344 13.68 45.97 -27.59
C SER A 344 12.80 46.94 -28.41
N GLY A 345 11.63 46.52 -28.86
CA GLY A 345 10.72 47.29 -29.72
C GLY A 345 9.50 47.88 -29.00
N SER A 346 9.44 47.83 -27.68
CA SER A 346 8.35 48.42 -26.88
C SER A 346 8.95 49.43 -25.87
N SER A 347 9.26 50.62 -26.33
CA SER A 347 9.48 51.81 -25.50
C SER A 347 8.73 52.96 -26.10
#